data_a74a6ae2417aff2a779fe8ec92599b5d
#
_entry.id   a74a6ae2417aff2a779fe8ec92599b5d
#
_cell.length_a   1.000
_cell.length_b   1.000
_cell.length_c   1.000
_cell.angle_alpha   90.00
_cell.angle_beta   90.00
_cell.angle_gamma   90.00
#
_symmetry.space_group_name_H-M   'P 1'
#
loop_
_entity.id
_entity.type
_entity.pdbx_description
1 polymer ?
#
loop_
_entity_poly.entity_id
_entity_poly.type
_entity_poly.pdbx_seq_one_letter_code
_entity_poly.pdbx_strand_id
1 'polypeptide(L)'
;MPAAISCVTVPVDDLQKSIAFYRDVLGLTPEEQDGDHAAFDADGVYFVLLDRSEFGVYVEGVGHRPASRGNAEAILSYFAESRGEVDALVAKAKGAGATATAPEEDDGVYSGYFTDPDGHTWEVLFDASN
;
A
#
# COMPACT_ATOMS: atom_id res chain seq x y z
N MET A 1 12.93 -22.47 13.43
CA MET A 1 13.01 -21.23 12.63
C MET A 1 11.72 -20.46 12.74
N PRO A 2 11.72 -19.18 13.07
CA PRO A 2 10.49 -18.41 13.00
C PRO A 2 10.03 -18.24 11.56
N ALA A 3 8.73 -18.13 11.38
CA ALA A 3 8.17 -17.88 10.07
C ALA A 3 8.46 -16.44 9.63
N ALA A 4 8.49 -16.21 8.33
CA ALA A 4 8.63 -14.89 7.76
C ALA A 4 7.34 -14.50 7.01
N ILE A 5 7.07 -13.22 6.93
CA ILE A 5 5.98 -12.73 6.09
C ILE A 5 6.50 -12.72 4.65
N SER A 6 5.86 -13.50 3.79
CA SER A 6 6.26 -13.60 2.37
C SER A 6 5.38 -12.75 1.47
N CYS A 7 4.11 -12.58 1.82
CA CYS A 7 3.16 -11.79 1.05
C CYS A 7 2.23 -11.01 1.98
N VAL A 8 1.85 -9.82 1.52
CA VAL A 8 0.74 -9.07 2.11
C VAL A 8 -0.28 -8.87 0.99
N THR A 9 -1.50 -9.34 1.21
CA THR A 9 -2.58 -9.25 0.22
C THR A 9 -3.65 -8.30 0.70
N VAL A 10 -4.06 -7.38 -0.16
CA VAL A 10 -5.12 -6.42 0.15
C VAL A 10 -6.22 -6.49 -0.91
N PRO A 11 -7.50 -6.30 -0.51
CA PRO A 11 -8.60 -6.34 -1.47
C PRO A 11 -8.70 -5.04 -2.27
N VAL A 12 -9.07 -5.16 -3.54
CA VAL A 12 -9.30 -4.02 -4.42
C VAL A 12 -10.61 -4.19 -5.18
N ASP A 13 -11.28 -3.07 -5.47
CA ASP A 13 -12.52 -3.09 -6.23
C ASP A 13 -12.28 -2.97 -7.74
N ASP A 14 -11.25 -2.23 -8.14
CA ASP A 14 -10.88 -2.05 -9.54
C ASP A 14 -9.39 -2.33 -9.69
N LEU A 15 -9.06 -3.55 -10.11
CA LEU A 15 -7.68 -4.00 -10.16
C LEU A 15 -6.82 -3.13 -11.08
N GLN A 16 -7.31 -2.77 -12.26
CA GLN A 16 -6.52 -1.99 -13.21
C GLN A 16 -6.25 -0.58 -12.71
N LYS A 17 -7.22 0.03 -12.05
CA LYS A 17 -7.05 1.34 -11.43
C LYS A 17 -6.00 1.28 -10.31
N SER A 18 -6.04 0.23 -9.51
CA SER A 18 -5.06 0.05 -8.42
C SER A 18 -3.66 -0.23 -8.96
N ILE A 19 -3.53 -1.05 -9.99
CA ILE A 19 -2.24 -1.29 -10.65
C ILE A 19 -1.66 0.03 -11.15
N ALA A 20 -2.48 0.85 -11.81
CA ALA A 20 -2.03 2.15 -12.32
C ALA A 20 -1.57 3.07 -11.18
N PHE A 21 -2.30 3.08 -10.06
CA PHE A 21 -1.93 3.88 -8.89
C PHE A 21 -0.56 3.48 -8.35
N TYR A 22 -0.33 2.18 -8.13
CA TYR A 22 0.94 1.71 -7.57
C TYR A 22 2.11 1.90 -8.52
N ARG A 23 1.87 1.79 -9.83
CA ARG A 23 2.87 2.10 -10.84
C ARG A 23 3.23 3.59 -10.81
N ASP A 24 2.24 4.46 -10.82
CA ASP A 24 2.44 5.91 -10.99
C ASP A 24 2.93 6.58 -9.71
N VAL A 25 2.51 6.09 -8.55
CA VAL A 25 2.88 6.70 -7.25
C VAL A 25 4.15 6.07 -6.67
N LEU A 26 4.20 4.74 -6.61
CA LEU A 26 5.31 4.03 -5.96
C LEU A 26 6.31 3.42 -6.93
N GLY A 27 6.07 3.54 -8.24
CA GLY A 27 6.99 3.00 -9.24
C GLY A 27 7.01 1.48 -9.29
N LEU A 28 5.96 0.82 -8.79
CA LEU A 28 5.90 -0.64 -8.76
C LEU A 28 5.33 -1.18 -10.08
N THR A 29 5.99 -2.19 -10.61
CA THR A 29 5.51 -2.91 -11.80
C THR A 29 5.12 -4.33 -11.38
N PRO A 30 3.94 -4.84 -11.78
CA PRO A 30 3.58 -6.19 -11.42
C PRO A 30 4.57 -7.20 -11.99
N GLU A 31 5.01 -8.12 -11.13
CA GLU A 31 5.83 -9.25 -11.55
C GLU A 31 4.95 -10.37 -12.08
N GLU A 32 3.74 -10.48 -11.55
CA GLU A 32 2.71 -11.41 -11.99
C GLU A 32 1.37 -10.69 -12.02
N GLN A 33 0.58 -10.94 -13.04
CA GLN A 33 -0.73 -10.32 -13.19
C GLN A 33 -1.69 -11.27 -13.88
N ASP A 34 -2.91 -11.36 -13.33
CA ASP A 34 -4.01 -12.15 -13.87
C ASP A 34 -5.28 -11.29 -13.83
N GLY A 35 -6.42 -11.87 -14.19
CA GLY A 35 -7.71 -11.16 -14.20
C GLY A 35 -8.18 -10.73 -12.81
N ASP A 36 -7.78 -11.43 -11.75
CA ASP A 36 -8.24 -11.17 -10.39
C ASP A 36 -7.17 -10.68 -9.42
N HIS A 37 -5.90 -10.65 -9.83
CA HIS A 37 -4.81 -10.24 -8.93
C HIS A 37 -3.61 -9.68 -9.66
N ALA A 38 -2.77 -8.96 -8.92
CA ALA A 38 -1.46 -8.53 -9.35
C ALA A 38 -0.50 -8.65 -8.16
N ALA A 39 0.69 -9.16 -8.40
CA ALA A 39 1.72 -9.31 -7.38
C ALA A 39 2.93 -8.45 -7.74
N PHE A 40 3.37 -7.64 -6.77
CA PHE A 40 4.54 -6.79 -6.89
C PHE A 40 5.64 -7.30 -5.97
N ASP A 41 6.87 -7.36 -6.47
CA ASP A 41 8.03 -7.60 -5.60
C ASP A 41 8.34 -6.30 -4.86
N ALA A 42 8.13 -6.30 -3.55
CA ALA A 42 8.37 -5.15 -2.69
C ALA A 42 9.61 -5.37 -1.82
N ASP A 43 10.70 -5.81 -2.45
CA ASP A 43 12.01 -5.99 -1.84
C ASP A 43 12.00 -7.02 -0.70
N GLY A 44 11.69 -8.27 -1.08
CA GLY A 44 11.70 -9.41 -0.16
C GLY A 44 10.35 -9.80 0.39
N VAL A 45 9.34 -8.98 0.16
CA VAL A 45 7.94 -9.27 0.47
C VAL A 45 7.12 -9.00 -0.77
N TYR A 46 6.23 -9.92 -1.13
CA TYR A 46 5.29 -9.65 -2.21
C TYR A 46 4.10 -8.85 -1.69
N PHE A 47 3.77 -7.79 -2.40
CA PHE A 47 2.56 -7.02 -2.17
C PHE A 47 1.56 -7.41 -3.25
N VAL A 48 0.40 -7.92 -2.84
CA VAL A 48 -0.58 -8.51 -3.75
C VAL A 48 -1.89 -7.73 -3.68
N LEU A 49 -2.37 -7.31 -4.84
CA LEU A 49 -3.71 -6.77 -5.00
C LEU A 49 -4.61 -7.91 -5.45
N LEU A 50 -5.70 -8.15 -4.75
CA LEU A 50 -6.63 -9.22 -5.07
C LEU A 50 -8.05 -8.66 -5.16
N ASP A 51 -8.77 -9.04 -6.20
CA ASP A 51 -10.17 -8.66 -6.35
C ASP A 51 -10.93 -8.94 -5.05
N ARG A 52 -11.75 -7.97 -4.62
CA ARG A 52 -12.40 -8.02 -3.31
C ARG A 52 -13.28 -9.26 -3.14
N SER A 53 -13.95 -9.70 -4.19
CA SER A 53 -14.78 -10.91 -4.09
C SER A 53 -13.95 -12.17 -3.84
N GLU A 54 -12.78 -12.28 -4.48
CA GLU A 54 -11.86 -13.38 -4.25
C GLU A 54 -11.22 -13.30 -2.87
N PHE A 55 -10.85 -12.10 -2.43
CA PHE A 55 -10.35 -11.88 -1.08
C PHE A 55 -11.37 -12.35 -0.05
N GLY A 56 -12.65 -12.03 -0.29
CA GLY A 56 -13.76 -12.46 0.57
C GLY A 56 -13.84 -13.96 0.73
N VAL A 57 -13.63 -14.72 -0.35
CA VAL A 57 -13.67 -16.18 -0.31
C VAL A 57 -12.68 -16.73 0.74
N TYR A 58 -11.46 -16.18 0.74
CA TYR A 58 -10.42 -16.66 1.66
C TYR A 58 -10.72 -16.32 3.11
N VAL A 59 -11.14 -15.08 3.40
CA VAL A 59 -11.39 -14.68 4.79
C VAL A 59 -12.69 -15.29 5.32
N GLU A 60 -13.68 -15.55 4.45
CA GLU A 60 -14.92 -16.23 4.84
C GLU A 60 -14.67 -17.68 5.23
N GLY A 61 -13.65 -18.30 4.65
CA GLY A 61 -13.26 -19.66 5.02
C GLY A 61 -12.85 -19.81 6.48
N VAL A 62 -12.46 -18.74 7.14
CA VAL A 62 -12.13 -18.72 8.58
C VAL A 62 -13.16 -17.92 9.39
N GLY A 63 -14.34 -17.67 8.82
CA GLY A 63 -15.46 -17.07 9.53
C GLY A 63 -15.46 -15.55 9.57
N HIS A 64 -14.69 -14.89 8.72
CA HIS A 64 -14.59 -13.43 8.71
C HIS A 64 -15.16 -12.84 7.41
N ARG A 65 -15.24 -11.53 7.38
CA ARG A 65 -15.62 -10.76 6.19
C ARG A 65 -14.55 -9.74 5.88
N PRO A 66 -14.38 -9.34 4.61
CA PRO A 66 -13.51 -8.23 4.29
C PRO A 66 -13.99 -6.97 5.01
N ALA A 67 -13.06 -6.11 5.43
CA ALA A 67 -13.41 -4.79 5.94
C ALA A 67 -14.14 -4.01 4.84
N SER A 68 -15.06 -3.15 5.24
CA SER A 68 -15.73 -2.27 4.29
C SER A 68 -14.71 -1.36 3.61
N ARG A 69 -14.93 -1.10 2.31
CA ARG A 69 -14.08 -0.20 1.55
C ARG A 69 -13.94 1.14 2.27
N GLY A 70 -12.71 1.65 2.35
CA GLY A 70 -12.41 2.91 3.04
C GLY A 70 -12.11 2.77 4.51
N ASN A 71 -12.15 1.56 5.07
CA ASN A 71 -11.73 1.27 6.44
C ASN A 71 -10.38 0.56 6.43
N ALA A 72 -9.52 0.88 7.40
CA ALA A 72 -8.18 0.35 7.46
C ALA A 72 -7.99 -0.52 8.70
N GLU A 73 -7.36 -1.68 8.51
CA GLU A 73 -6.93 -2.57 9.59
C GLU A 73 -5.40 -2.67 9.64
N ALA A 74 -4.71 -2.03 8.70
CA ALA A 74 -3.26 -2.05 8.65
C ALA A 74 -2.74 -0.75 8.06
N ILE A 75 -1.50 -0.43 8.39
CA ILE A 75 -0.74 0.63 7.75
C ILE A 75 0.45 -0.03 7.06
N LEU A 76 0.63 0.26 5.78
CA LEU A 76 1.80 -0.17 5.04
C LEU A 76 2.80 0.97 5.05
N SER A 77 4.05 0.68 5.37
CA SER A 77 5.07 1.72 5.54
C SER A 77 6.22 1.54 4.58
N TYR A 78 6.67 2.64 3.99
CA TYR A 78 7.88 2.69 3.19
C TYR A 78 8.88 3.61 3.86
N PHE A 79 10.08 3.10 4.11
CA PHE A 79 11.17 3.86 4.70
C PHE A 79 11.95 4.53 3.58
N ALA A 80 11.71 5.83 3.41
CA ALA A 80 12.32 6.63 2.38
C ALA A 80 13.78 6.96 2.74
N GLU A 81 14.57 7.32 1.74
CA GLU A 81 16.00 7.63 1.93
C GLU A 81 16.25 9.10 2.23
N SER A 82 15.23 9.94 2.07
CA SER A 82 15.37 11.40 2.29
C SER A 82 14.01 12.04 2.52
N ARG A 83 14.03 13.25 3.09
CA ARG A 83 12.82 14.08 3.21
C ARG A 83 12.25 14.41 1.83
N GLY A 84 13.12 14.66 0.87
CA GLY A 84 12.68 14.95 -0.50
C GLY A 84 11.91 13.82 -1.13
N GLU A 85 12.29 12.58 -0.84
CA GLU A 85 11.56 11.41 -1.32
C GLU A 85 10.18 11.32 -0.68
N VAL A 86 10.07 11.58 0.62
CA VAL A 86 8.76 11.62 1.32
C VAL A 86 7.85 12.66 0.64
N ASP A 87 8.36 13.87 0.46
CA ASP A 87 7.59 14.94 -0.18
C ASP A 87 7.13 14.56 -1.59
N ALA A 88 8.02 13.97 -2.37
CA ALA A 88 7.74 13.59 -3.75
C ALA A 88 6.65 12.51 -3.84
N LEU A 89 6.73 11.49 -2.99
CA LEU A 89 5.75 10.41 -2.99
C LEU A 89 4.37 10.87 -2.53
N VAL A 90 4.32 11.68 -1.48
CA VAL A 90 3.05 12.23 -1.00
C VAL A 90 2.42 13.14 -2.07
N ALA A 91 3.24 13.96 -2.75
CA ALA A 91 2.76 14.82 -3.82
C ALA A 91 2.23 14.02 -5.00
N LYS A 92 2.90 12.92 -5.38
CA LYS A 92 2.44 12.05 -6.46
C LYS A 92 1.10 11.39 -6.10
N ALA A 93 0.96 10.91 -4.87
CA ALA A 93 -0.28 10.31 -4.41
C ALA A 93 -1.43 11.33 -4.48
N LYS A 94 -1.19 12.54 -3.99
CA LYS A 94 -2.17 13.62 -4.03
C LYS A 94 -2.53 13.98 -5.47
N GLY A 95 -1.54 14.04 -6.36
CA GLY A 95 -1.75 14.30 -7.78
C GLY A 95 -2.54 13.20 -8.48
N ALA A 96 -2.48 11.98 -7.99
CA ALA A 96 -3.27 10.84 -8.48
C ALA A 96 -4.68 10.78 -7.86
N GLY A 97 -5.08 11.78 -7.08
CA GLY A 97 -6.39 11.86 -6.48
C GLY A 97 -6.52 11.23 -5.11
N ALA A 98 -5.43 10.79 -4.50
CA ALA A 98 -5.46 10.17 -3.18
C ALA A 98 -5.68 11.22 -2.09
N THR A 99 -6.27 10.79 -0.98
CA THR A 99 -6.26 11.54 0.26
C THR A 99 -4.84 11.46 0.83
N ALA A 100 -4.27 12.60 1.20
CA ALA A 100 -2.90 12.64 1.70
C ALA A 100 -2.76 13.72 2.77
N THR A 101 -1.82 13.50 3.70
CA THR A 101 -1.47 14.49 4.72
C THR A 101 -0.16 15.17 4.35
N ALA A 102 -0.03 16.44 4.69
CA ALA A 102 1.24 17.15 4.52
C ALA A 102 2.30 16.48 5.42
N PRO A 103 3.50 16.20 4.91
CA PRO A 103 4.54 15.61 5.76
C PRO A 103 4.92 16.52 6.93
N GLU A 104 5.15 15.90 8.08
CA GLU A 104 5.53 16.58 9.30
C GLU A 104 6.67 15.84 9.99
N GLU A 105 7.47 16.56 10.75
CA GLU A 105 8.53 15.95 11.54
C GLU A 105 8.14 15.87 12.99
N ASP A 106 8.32 14.68 13.58
CA ASP A 106 8.10 14.43 14.99
C ASP A 106 9.17 13.49 15.49
N ASP A 107 9.90 13.93 16.52
CA ASP A 107 10.94 13.14 17.19
C ASP A 107 11.96 12.55 16.21
N GLY A 108 12.40 13.36 15.25
CA GLY A 108 13.40 12.95 14.26
C GLY A 108 12.87 12.14 13.07
N VAL A 109 11.58 11.89 13.04
CA VAL A 109 10.94 11.15 11.94
C VAL A 109 10.10 12.11 11.10
N TYR A 110 10.40 12.17 9.82
CA TYR A 110 9.65 12.98 8.86
C TYR A 110 8.74 12.07 8.06
N SER A 111 7.42 12.22 8.18
CA SER A 111 6.48 11.29 7.59
C SER A 111 5.24 11.97 7.03
N GLY A 112 4.65 11.33 6.04
CA GLY A 112 3.36 11.69 5.49
C GLY A 112 2.57 10.42 5.20
N TYR A 113 1.27 10.57 5.07
CA TYR A 113 0.34 9.46 4.84
C TYR A 113 -0.47 9.70 3.58
N PHE A 114 -0.84 8.63 2.92
CA PHE A 114 -1.81 8.69 1.82
C PHE A 114 -2.61 7.41 1.77
N THR A 115 -3.74 7.44 1.05
CA THR A 115 -4.54 6.24 0.82
C THR A 115 -4.49 5.86 -0.64
N ASP A 116 -4.62 4.55 -0.92
CA ASP A 116 -4.79 4.08 -2.28
C ASP A 116 -6.27 4.22 -2.72
N PRO A 117 -6.64 3.81 -3.96
CA PRO A 117 -8.03 3.94 -4.42
C PRO A 117 -9.08 3.24 -3.56
N ASP A 118 -8.70 2.21 -2.79
CA ASP A 118 -9.61 1.48 -1.92
C ASP A 118 -9.56 1.93 -0.48
N GLY A 119 -8.72 2.92 -0.15
CA GLY A 119 -8.57 3.43 1.20
C GLY A 119 -7.51 2.73 2.03
N HIS A 120 -6.70 1.87 1.43
CA HIS A 120 -5.56 1.27 2.16
C HIS A 120 -4.56 2.36 2.49
N THR A 121 -4.11 2.38 3.75
CA THR A 121 -3.31 3.47 4.29
C THR A 121 -1.82 3.18 4.15
N TRP A 122 -1.10 4.15 3.62
CA TRP A 122 0.35 4.11 3.50
C TRP A 122 0.98 5.21 4.32
N GLU A 123 2.09 4.87 4.97
CA GLU A 123 2.98 5.82 5.61
C GLU A 123 4.29 5.84 4.83
N VAL A 124 4.75 7.03 4.48
CA VAL A 124 6.09 7.21 3.89
C VAL A 124 6.89 8.01 4.90
N LEU A 125 8.01 7.46 5.35
CA LEU A 125 8.78 8.09 6.41
C LEU A 125 10.28 8.07 6.14
N PHE A 126 10.94 9.09 6.64
CA PHE A 126 12.39 9.19 6.68
C PHE A 126 12.81 9.41 8.13
N ASP A 127 13.65 8.54 8.66
CA ASP A 127 14.17 8.64 10.01
C ASP A 127 15.54 9.30 9.96
N ALA A 128 15.58 10.57 10.32
CA ALA A 128 16.82 11.36 10.28
C ALA A 128 17.81 10.95 11.35
N SER A 129 17.36 10.24 12.39
CA SER A 129 18.23 9.80 13.48
C SER A 129 18.94 8.48 13.18
N ASN A 130 18.63 7.88 12.04
CA ASN A 130 19.13 6.56 11.69
C ASN A 130 20.15 6.58 10.55
#